data_ac6bbef63ca75fe4ae27f7364d0543e9
#
_entry.id   ac6bbef63ca75fe4ae27f7364d0543e9
#
_cell.length_a   1.000
_cell.length_b   1.000
_cell.length_c   1.000
_cell.angle_alpha   90.00
_cell.angle_beta   90.00
_cell.angle_gamma   90.00
#
_symmetry.space_group_name_H-M   'P 1'
#
loop_
_entity.id
_entity.type
_entity.pdbx_description
1 polymer ?
#
loop_
_entity_poly.entity_id
_entity_poly.type
_entity_poly.pdbx_seq_one_letter_code
_entity_poly.pdbx_strand_id
1 'polypeptide(L)'
;MNKIIEDELIEGLHVLVGVNEKLLRDYVRDNDIRHILDHPAVLGMDSRQTEKLYQLKDFINAYGILRAEAENEKISCTQKAKDLFLARMGYHCEYESVMAAFLDTKGKIISCEVISQGSVNFSIILPQKIAKRAVVLDAASVIVGHNHPSLSTTPSMEDISVTKNLLSGLRFLGVRLLDHIIVGGNQALSMCEKGLVDFKGNLDIDDHLALMDEKQEWVVEENRMQMGI
;
A
#
# COMPACT_ATOMS: atom_id res chain seq x y z
N MET A 1 24.39 6.74 -4.56
CA MET A 1 23.54 7.68 -3.81
C MET A 1 24.08 9.09 -4.00
N ASN A 2 23.24 10.13 -3.97
CA ASN A 2 23.73 11.51 -4.07
C ASN A 2 24.49 11.86 -2.78
N LYS A 3 25.76 12.21 -2.90
CA LYS A 3 26.65 12.49 -1.76
C LYS A 3 26.14 13.61 -0.84
N ILE A 4 25.43 14.58 -1.40
CA ILE A 4 24.81 15.67 -0.62
C ILE A 4 23.75 15.12 0.32
N ILE A 5 22.87 14.24 -0.17
CA ILE A 5 21.80 13.61 0.63
C ILE A 5 22.39 12.70 1.71
N GLU A 6 23.49 12.02 1.40
CA GLU A 6 24.18 11.17 2.36
C GLU A 6 24.79 11.96 3.51
N ASP A 7 25.45 13.10 3.20
CA ASP A 7 26.00 13.99 4.22
C ASP A 7 24.90 14.60 5.10
N GLU A 8 23.76 15.02 4.53
CA GLU A 8 22.59 15.50 5.30
C GLU A 8 22.01 14.44 6.24
N LEU A 9 21.94 13.17 5.79
CA LEU A 9 21.47 12.07 6.63
C LEU A 9 22.45 11.76 7.77
N ILE A 10 23.75 11.79 7.51
CA ILE A 10 24.78 11.61 8.53
C ILE A 10 24.68 12.71 9.59
N GLU A 11 24.58 13.96 9.17
CA GLU A 11 24.40 15.10 10.09
C GLU A 11 23.12 14.97 10.90
N GLY A 12 22.01 14.62 10.25
CA GLY A 12 20.72 14.39 10.91
C GLY A 12 20.80 13.29 11.98
N LEU A 13 21.38 12.15 11.66
CA LEU A 13 21.57 11.06 12.63
C LEU A 13 22.51 11.45 13.78
N HIS A 14 23.57 12.20 13.49
CA HIS A 14 24.47 12.72 14.53
C HIS A 14 23.74 13.69 15.49
N VAL A 15 23.04 14.68 14.94
CA VAL A 15 22.40 15.74 15.75
C VAL A 15 21.15 15.24 16.48
N LEU A 16 20.27 14.53 15.80
CA LEU A 16 18.97 14.15 16.36
C LEU A 16 19.03 12.89 17.21
N VAL A 17 19.77 11.89 16.76
CA VAL A 17 19.88 10.59 17.43
C VAL A 17 21.04 10.57 18.43
N GLY A 18 22.11 11.29 18.14
CA GLY A 18 23.31 11.35 18.96
C GLY A 18 24.32 10.25 18.63
N VAL A 19 24.27 9.71 17.41
CA VAL A 19 25.27 8.74 16.94
C VAL A 19 26.55 9.48 16.60
N ASN A 20 27.71 8.85 16.89
CA ASN A 20 29.01 9.46 16.60
C ASN A 20 29.20 9.62 15.09
N GLU A 21 29.45 10.84 14.62
CA GLU A 21 29.58 11.17 13.19
C GLU A 21 30.69 10.37 12.50
N LYS A 22 31.84 10.19 13.19
CA LYS A 22 32.95 9.42 12.64
C LYS A 22 32.52 7.95 12.41
N LEU A 23 31.81 7.37 13.35
CA LEU A 23 31.30 6.01 13.23
C LEU A 23 30.32 5.88 12.05
N LEU A 24 29.45 6.86 11.85
CA LEU A 24 28.54 6.90 10.70
C LEU A 24 29.33 6.97 9.38
N ARG A 25 30.29 7.90 9.28
CA ARG A 25 31.13 8.06 8.08
C ARG A 25 31.97 6.83 7.78
N ASP A 26 32.49 6.18 8.80
CA ASP A 26 33.28 4.95 8.63
C ASP A 26 32.38 3.80 8.15
N TYR A 27 31.16 3.69 8.65
CA TYR A 27 30.22 2.65 8.24
C TYR A 27 29.76 2.82 6.77
N VAL A 28 29.42 4.05 6.34
CA VAL A 28 28.90 4.30 5.00
C VAL A 28 29.95 4.20 3.89
N ARG A 29 31.22 4.06 4.19
CA ARG A 29 32.26 3.77 3.18
C ARG A 29 32.00 2.48 2.43
N ASP A 30 31.56 1.46 3.17
CA ASP A 30 31.39 0.11 2.65
C ASP A 30 29.91 -0.36 2.67
N ASN A 31 29.01 0.45 3.26
CA ASN A 31 27.61 0.08 3.47
C ASN A 31 26.67 1.23 3.08
N ASP A 32 25.44 0.88 2.77
CA ASP A 32 24.38 1.85 2.52
C ASP A 32 23.89 2.45 3.86
N ILE A 33 23.76 3.77 3.93
CA ILE A 33 23.26 4.47 5.13
C ILE A 33 21.86 4.02 5.53
N ARG A 34 21.04 3.55 4.57
CA ARG A 34 19.70 3.01 4.82
C ARG A 34 19.71 1.80 5.75
N HIS A 35 20.78 1.00 5.74
CA HIS A 35 20.93 -0.12 6.68
C HIS A 35 20.91 0.33 8.14
N ILE A 36 21.42 1.53 8.45
CA ILE A 36 21.39 2.09 9.80
C ILE A 36 19.96 2.36 10.25
N LEU A 37 19.16 2.89 9.32
CA LEU A 37 17.75 3.20 9.57
C LEU A 37 16.89 1.93 9.70
N ASP A 38 17.22 0.90 8.94
CA ASP A 38 16.46 -0.35 8.93
C ASP A 38 16.92 -1.33 10.01
N HIS A 39 18.20 -1.30 10.36
CA HIS A 39 18.81 -2.21 11.33
C HIS A 39 19.70 -1.45 12.33
N PRO A 40 19.14 -0.74 13.33
CA PRO A 40 19.89 0.10 14.27
C PRO A 40 21.01 -0.62 15.01
N ALA A 41 20.87 -1.93 15.20
CA ALA A 41 21.87 -2.77 15.89
C ALA A 41 23.23 -2.83 15.18
N VAL A 42 23.32 -2.52 13.88
CA VAL A 42 24.58 -2.60 13.10
C VAL A 42 25.66 -1.63 13.57
N LEU A 43 25.26 -0.53 14.23
CA LEU A 43 26.21 0.45 14.79
C LEU A 43 26.42 0.30 16.30
N GLY A 44 25.84 -0.72 16.95
CA GLY A 44 25.93 -0.88 18.39
C GLY A 44 25.34 0.30 19.18
N MET A 45 24.27 0.90 18.68
CA MET A 45 23.57 1.99 19.36
C MET A 45 23.08 1.56 20.74
N ASP A 46 23.17 2.46 21.71
CA ASP A 46 22.55 2.24 23.01
C ASP A 46 21.02 2.32 22.94
N SER A 47 20.34 1.91 24.03
CA SER A 47 18.88 1.89 24.09
C SER A 47 18.24 3.26 23.83
N ARG A 48 18.89 4.35 24.28
CA ARG A 48 18.40 5.71 24.11
C ARG A 48 18.54 6.19 22.66
N GLN A 49 19.65 5.85 22.02
CA GLN A 49 19.87 6.15 20.59
C GLN A 49 18.90 5.37 19.72
N THR A 50 18.72 4.10 20.02
CA THR A 50 17.78 3.22 19.32
C THR A 50 16.34 3.76 19.43
N GLU A 51 15.92 4.14 20.63
CA GLU A 51 14.59 4.74 20.85
C GLU A 51 14.40 6.03 20.04
N LYS A 52 15.38 6.93 20.07
CA LYS A 52 15.33 8.17 19.27
C LYS A 52 15.26 7.92 17.78
N LEU A 53 15.97 6.90 17.29
CA LEU A 53 15.93 6.52 15.88
C LEU A 53 14.54 6.02 15.49
N TYR A 54 13.92 5.18 16.32
CA TYR A 54 12.53 4.75 16.08
C TYR A 54 11.56 5.93 16.10
N GLN A 55 11.67 6.84 17.07
CA GLN A 55 10.85 8.06 17.14
C GLN A 55 11.02 8.92 15.87
N LEU A 56 12.26 9.05 15.37
CA LEU A 56 12.53 9.77 14.13
C LEU A 56 11.90 9.08 12.92
N LYS A 57 11.99 7.74 12.83
CA LYS A 57 11.33 6.95 11.78
C LYS A 57 9.82 7.13 11.82
N ASP A 58 9.21 7.05 13.00
CA ASP A 58 7.77 7.25 13.19
C ASP A 58 7.34 8.67 12.79
N PHE A 59 8.13 9.69 13.14
CA PHE A 59 7.88 11.06 12.73
C PHE A 59 7.94 11.24 11.20
N ILE A 60 8.98 10.70 10.55
CA ILE A 60 9.11 10.77 9.09
C ILE A 60 7.94 10.06 8.41
N ASN A 61 7.54 8.90 8.93
CA ASN A 61 6.41 8.14 8.41
C ASN A 61 5.09 8.92 8.57
N ALA A 62 4.82 9.44 9.77
CA ALA A 62 3.63 10.26 10.03
C ALA A 62 3.59 11.52 9.15
N TYR A 63 4.71 12.21 8.97
CA TYR A 63 4.82 13.35 8.07
C TYR A 63 4.57 12.96 6.62
N GLY A 64 5.13 11.83 6.16
CA GLY A 64 4.88 11.30 4.82
C GLY A 64 3.41 10.99 4.57
N ILE A 65 2.72 10.41 5.57
CA ILE A 65 1.28 10.15 5.52
C ILE A 65 0.50 11.46 5.40
N LEU A 66 0.76 12.45 6.27
CA LEU A 66 0.10 13.75 6.24
C LEU A 66 0.31 14.48 4.92
N ARG A 67 1.53 14.42 4.39
CA ARG A 67 1.85 15.00 3.09
C ARG A 67 1.10 14.30 1.96
N ALA A 68 1.08 12.97 1.95
CA ALA A 68 0.34 12.18 0.98
C ALA A 68 -1.17 12.44 1.05
N GLU A 69 -1.73 12.64 2.24
CA GLU A 69 -3.13 13.02 2.43
C GLU A 69 -3.42 14.42 1.90
N ALA A 70 -2.55 15.38 2.15
CA ALA A 70 -2.70 16.76 1.65
C ALA A 70 -2.58 16.86 0.12
N GLU A 71 -1.68 16.06 -0.49
CA GLU A 71 -1.45 16.06 -1.93
C GLU A 71 -2.40 15.13 -2.71
N ASN A 72 -3.06 14.16 -2.05
CA ASN A 72 -3.77 13.04 -2.67
C ASN A 72 -5.21 12.82 -2.17
N GLU A 73 -6.03 13.84 -2.25
CA GLU A 73 -7.48 13.60 -2.09
C GLU A 73 -8.07 12.64 -3.14
N LYS A 74 -7.36 12.43 -4.27
CA LYS A 74 -7.84 11.62 -5.39
C LYS A 74 -6.73 10.80 -6.05
N ILE A 75 -6.95 9.49 -6.17
CA ILE A 75 -6.11 8.60 -6.98
C ILE A 75 -6.62 8.62 -8.42
N SER A 76 -5.89 9.30 -9.31
CA SER A 76 -6.28 9.47 -10.72
C SER A 76 -5.36 8.74 -11.71
N CYS A 77 -4.30 8.11 -11.23
CA CYS A 77 -3.37 7.33 -12.05
C CYS A 77 -2.53 6.37 -11.18
N THR A 78 -1.92 5.38 -11.83
CA THR A 78 -1.08 4.36 -11.20
C THR A 78 0.09 4.97 -10.40
N GLN A 79 0.69 6.07 -10.91
CA GLN A 79 1.79 6.71 -10.18
C GLN A 79 1.36 7.24 -8.82
N LYS A 80 0.20 7.89 -8.71
CA LYS A 80 -0.36 8.33 -7.43
C LYS A 80 -0.66 7.18 -6.47
N ALA A 81 -1.11 6.04 -6.99
CA ALA A 81 -1.27 4.84 -6.17
C ALA A 81 0.09 4.34 -5.64
N LYS A 82 1.10 4.24 -6.50
CA LYS A 82 2.47 3.87 -6.07
C LYS A 82 3.01 4.81 -5.01
N ASP A 83 2.86 6.12 -5.21
CA ASP A 83 3.35 7.15 -4.28
C ASP A 83 2.65 7.05 -2.91
N LEU A 84 1.32 6.81 -2.90
CA LEU A 84 0.55 6.61 -1.67
C LEU A 84 1.08 5.41 -0.86
N PHE A 85 1.21 4.24 -1.51
CA PHE A 85 1.65 3.02 -0.82
C PHE A 85 3.13 3.11 -0.42
N LEU A 86 3.98 3.72 -1.24
CA LEU A 86 5.38 3.96 -0.92
C LEU A 86 5.53 4.86 0.30
N ALA A 87 4.77 5.97 0.37
CA ALA A 87 4.78 6.86 1.51
C ALA A 87 4.32 6.19 2.82
N ARG A 88 3.37 5.25 2.73
CA ARG A 88 2.79 4.58 3.90
C ARG A 88 3.52 3.30 4.33
N MET A 89 4.23 2.65 3.43
CA MET A 89 4.81 1.32 3.66
C MET A 89 6.33 1.25 3.43
N GLY A 90 6.92 2.21 2.72
CA GLY A 90 8.32 2.17 2.31
C GLY A 90 9.34 2.13 3.46
N TYR A 91 8.93 2.55 4.66
CA TYR A 91 9.77 2.56 5.86
C TYR A 91 9.55 1.35 6.79
N HIS A 92 8.58 0.47 6.48
CA HIS A 92 8.28 -0.72 7.29
C HIS A 92 8.93 -1.95 6.68
N CYS A 93 10.16 -2.25 7.09
CA CYS A 93 10.94 -3.38 6.55
C CYS A 93 11.04 -4.58 7.51
N GLU A 94 10.53 -4.46 8.74
CA GLU A 94 10.68 -5.51 9.76
C GLU A 94 9.70 -6.67 9.58
N TYR A 95 8.53 -6.40 9.04
CA TYR A 95 7.47 -7.39 8.79
C TYR A 95 6.65 -7.02 7.58
N GLU A 96 6.02 -8.01 7.00
CA GLU A 96 5.12 -7.81 5.89
C GLU A 96 3.77 -7.27 6.38
N SER A 97 3.32 -6.19 5.75
CA SER A 97 2.04 -5.54 6.06
C SER A 97 1.22 -5.43 4.79
N VAL A 98 -0.07 -5.66 4.91
CA VAL A 98 -1.03 -5.44 3.84
C VAL A 98 -1.89 -4.24 4.16
N MET A 99 -1.99 -3.31 3.22
CA MET A 99 -2.89 -2.14 3.29
C MET A 99 -3.90 -2.17 2.16
N ALA A 100 -5.05 -1.54 2.38
CA ALA A 100 -6.05 -1.31 1.36
C ALA A 100 -6.50 0.16 1.38
N ALA A 101 -6.54 0.78 0.21
CA ALA A 101 -7.15 2.08 -0.03
C ALA A 101 -8.52 1.87 -0.65
N PHE A 102 -9.55 2.39 -0.01
CA PHE A 102 -10.95 2.33 -0.42
C PHE A 102 -11.35 3.67 -1.05
N LEU A 103 -11.88 3.64 -2.25
CA LEU A 103 -12.13 4.83 -3.06
C LEU A 103 -13.61 4.95 -3.42
N ASP A 104 -14.08 6.19 -3.54
CA ASP A 104 -15.40 6.48 -4.10
C ASP A 104 -15.41 6.38 -5.64
N THR A 105 -16.57 6.64 -6.25
CA THR A 105 -16.76 6.63 -7.71
C THR A 105 -15.90 7.66 -8.46
N LYS A 106 -15.41 8.70 -7.77
CA LYS A 106 -14.55 9.75 -8.32
C LYS A 106 -13.07 9.48 -8.09
N GLY A 107 -12.72 8.35 -7.44
CA GLY A 107 -11.37 8.00 -7.07
C GLY A 107 -10.83 8.74 -5.83
N LYS A 108 -11.72 9.39 -5.04
CA LYS A 108 -11.32 9.99 -3.77
C LYS A 108 -11.15 8.92 -2.71
N ILE A 109 -10.11 9.03 -1.90
CA ILE A 109 -9.85 8.10 -0.80
C ILE A 109 -10.90 8.30 0.30
N ILE A 110 -11.71 7.26 0.55
CA ILE A 110 -12.63 7.18 1.68
C ILE A 110 -11.87 6.77 2.94
N SER A 111 -11.01 5.75 2.81
CA SER A 111 -10.17 5.23 3.89
C SER A 111 -8.95 4.52 3.32
N CYS A 112 -7.85 4.53 4.07
CA CYS A 112 -6.66 3.74 3.76
C CYS A 112 -6.16 3.10 5.07
N GLU A 113 -6.22 1.77 5.14
CA GLU A 113 -6.12 1.03 6.40
C GLU A 113 -5.13 -0.14 6.29
N VAL A 114 -4.45 -0.44 7.39
CA VAL A 114 -3.72 -1.71 7.52
C VAL A 114 -4.73 -2.84 7.72
N ILE A 115 -4.71 -3.79 6.82
CA ILE A 115 -5.61 -4.95 6.81
C ILE A 115 -5.04 -6.10 7.64
N SER A 116 -3.75 -6.33 7.49
CA SER A 116 -3.01 -7.35 8.23
C SER A 116 -1.54 -6.98 8.36
N GLN A 117 -0.92 -7.51 9.40
CA GLN A 117 0.53 -7.49 9.63
C GLN A 117 0.93 -8.91 10.04
N GLY A 118 2.01 -9.42 9.45
CA GLY A 118 2.47 -10.79 9.68
C GLY A 118 3.95 -10.86 10.03
N SER A 119 4.41 -12.03 10.45
CA SER A 119 5.84 -12.34 10.57
C SER A 119 6.45 -12.58 9.18
N VAL A 120 7.77 -12.50 9.08
CA VAL A 120 8.60 -12.59 7.86
C VAL A 120 8.23 -13.73 6.87
N ASN A 121 7.44 -14.71 7.30
CA ASN A 121 7.10 -15.89 6.50
C ASN A 121 5.62 -16.00 6.10
N PHE A 122 4.75 -15.08 6.49
CA PHE A 122 3.32 -15.16 6.16
C PHE A 122 2.72 -13.76 5.99
N SER A 123 2.71 -13.27 4.76
CA SER A 123 1.77 -12.23 4.36
C SER A 123 0.42 -12.87 4.14
N ILE A 124 -0.55 -12.44 4.90
CA ILE A 124 -1.92 -12.90 4.70
C ILE A 124 -2.72 -11.72 4.17
N ILE A 125 -2.78 -11.58 2.85
CA ILE A 125 -3.86 -10.79 2.24
C ILE A 125 -5.15 -11.54 2.59
N LEU A 126 -6.03 -10.89 3.33
CA LEU A 126 -7.30 -11.45 3.77
C LEU A 126 -8.42 -10.91 2.85
N PRO A 127 -8.75 -11.59 1.74
CA PRO A 127 -9.76 -11.11 0.78
C PRO A 127 -11.11 -10.83 1.45
N GLN A 128 -11.52 -11.69 2.37
CA GLN A 128 -12.78 -11.52 3.12
C GLN A 128 -12.80 -10.24 3.96
N LYS A 129 -11.68 -9.88 4.59
CA LYS A 129 -11.58 -8.67 5.42
C LYS A 129 -11.66 -7.42 4.55
N ILE A 130 -10.97 -7.42 3.41
CA ILE A 130 -11.00 -6.32 2.43
C ILE A 130 -12.42 -6.17 1.86
N ALA A 131 -13.04 -7.26 1.42
CA ALA A 131 -14.39 -7.27 0.87
C ALA A 131 -15.43 -6.75 1.88
N LYS A 132 -15.39 -7.25 3.12
CA LYS A 132 -16.26 -6.76 4.19
C LYS A 132 -16.09 -5.27 4.45
N ARG A 133 -14.83 -4.81 4.44
CA ARG A 133 -14.54 -3.39 4.70
C ARG A 133 -14.98 -2.50 3.53
N ALA A 134 -14.81 -2.95 2.30
CA ALA A 134 -15.28 -2.25 1.10
C ALA A 134 -16.81 -2.04 1.14
N VAL A 135 -17.57 -3.07 1.52
CA VAL A 135 -19.04 -2.97 1.67
C VAL A 135 -19.42 -1.99 2.78
N VAL A 136 -18.76 -2.06 3.94
CA VAL A 136 -19.06 -1.15 5.08
C VAL A 136 -18.81 0.32 4.73
N LEU A 137 -17.79 0.58 3.90
CA LEU A 137 -17.40 1.92 3.47
C LEU A 137 -18.16 2.40 2.23
N ASP A 138 -19.02 1.57 1.64
CA ASP A 138 -19.66 1.83 0.35
C ASP A 138 -18.64 2.24 -0.74
N ALA A 139 -17.53 1.53 -0.75
CA ALA A 139 -16.42 1.83 -1.64
C ALA A 139 -16.74 1.35 -3.07
N ALA A 140 -16.57 2.22 -4.06
CA ALA A 140 -16.73 1.88 -5.48
C ALA A 140 -15.53 1.09 -6.01
N SER A 141 -14.33 1.33 -5.44
CA SER A 141 -13.12 0.62 -5.83
C SER A 141 -12.10 0.50 -4.70
N VAL A 142 -11.18 -0.43 -4.85
CA VAL A 142 -10.12 -0.73 -3.90
C VAL A 142 -8.77 -0.79 -4.63
N ILE A 143 -7.74 -0.29 -4.00
CA ILE A 143 -6.34 -0.59 -4.33
C ILE A 143 -5.75 -1.28 -3.12
N VAL A 144 -5.08 -2.40 -3.31
CA VAL A 144 -4.33 -3.08 -2.25
C VAL A 144 -2.85 -2.90 -2.44
N GLY A 145 -2.10 -3.00 -1.36
CA GLY A 145 -0.64 -3.04 -1.42
C GLY A 145 -0.06 -3.79 -0.24
N HIS A 146 1.14 -4.31 -0.43
CA HIS A 146 1.93 -4.90 0.65
C HIS A 146 3.40 -4.55 0.45
N ASN A 147 4.16 -4.58 1.54
CA ASN A 147 5.60 -4.40 1.50
C ASN A 147 6.32 -5.74 1.63
N HIS A 148 7.44 -5.86 0.95
CA HIS A 148 8.37 -6.98 1.10
C HIS A 148 9.55 -6.58 2.01
N PRO A 149 9.76 -7.26 3.14
CA PRO A 149 10.95 -7.06 3.98
C PRO A 149 12.26 -7.30 3.24
N SER A 150 12.25 -8.14 2.21
CA SER A 150 13.41 -8.40 1.33
C SER A 150 13.80 -7.22 0.45
N LEU A 151 13.05 -6.12 0.48
CA LEU A 151 13.20 -4.92 -0.38
C LEU A 151 13.00 -5.20 -1.88
N SER A 152 12.62 -6.41 -2.28
CA SER A 152 12.28 -6.76 -3.65
C SER A 152 10.84 -6.35 -3.96
N THR A 153 10.60 -5.78 -5.12
CA THR A 153 9.24 -5.52 -5.63
C THR A 153 8.71 -6.64 -6.52
N THR A 154 9.44 -7.74 -6.66
CA THR A 154 9.03 -8.87 -7.49
C THR A 154 7.91 -9.64 -6.80
N PRO A 155 6.72 -9.78 -7.40
CA PRO A 155 5.62 -10.53 -6.81
C PRO A 155 5.91 -12.03 -6.75
N SER A 156 5.45 -12.68 -5.70
CA SER A 156 5.40 -14.13 -5.59
C SER A 156 4.24 -14.72 -6.39
N MET A 157 4.22 -16.02 -6.57
CA MET A 157 3.08 -16.72 -7.18
C MET A 157 1.83 -16.65 -6.27
N GLU A 158 2.05 -16.61 -4.96
CA GLU A 158 1.03 -16.42 -3.95
C GLU A 158 0.38 -15.05 -4.07
N ASP A 159 1.16 -13.97 -4.28
CA ASP A 159 0.64 -12.62 -4.50
C ASP A 159 -0.27 -12.56 -5.74
N ILE A 160 0.16 -13.21 -6.82
CA ILE A 160 -0.64 -13.29 -8.05
C ILE A 160 -1.94 -14.06 -7.80
N SER A 161 -1.87 -15.19 -7.11
CA SER A 161 -3.02 -16.04 -6.82
C SER A 161 -4.04 -15.33 -5.92
N VAL A 162 -3.58 -14.73 -4.83
CA VAL A 162 -4.46 -14.03 -3.90
C VAL A 162 -5.07 -12.77 -4.51
N THR A 163 -4.34 -12.09 -5.41
CA THR A 163 -4.86 -10.94 -6.17
C THR A 163 -6.01 -11.36 -7.09
N LYS A 164 -5.88 -12.49 -7.80
CA LYS A 164 -6.95 -13.04 -8.63
C LYS A 164 -8.19 -13.43 -7.81
N ASN A 165 -7.98 -14.02 -6.64
CA ASN A 165 -9.07 -14.37 -5.72
C ASN A 165 -9.79 -13.12 -5.20
N LEU A 166 -9.03 -12.09 -4.83
CA LEU A 166 -9.57 -10.81 -4.37
C LEU A 166 -10.34 -10.10 -5.48
N LEU A 167 -9.79 -10.09 -6.70
CA LEU A 167 -10.45 -9.53 -7.88
C LEU A 167 -11.83 -10.16 -8.10
N SER A 168 -11.89 -11.49 -8.09
CA SER A 168 -13.14 -12.24 -8.28
C SER A 168 -14.14 -11.97 -7.15
N GLY A 169 -13.67 -11.92 -5.90
CA GLY A 169 -14.53 -11.66 -4.74
C GLY A 169 -15.10 -10.25 -4.72
N LEU A 170 -14.28 -9.24 -5.02
CA LEU A 170 -14.73 -7.85 -5.08
C LEU A 170 -15.67 -7.60 -6.26
N ARG A 171 -15.39 -8.22 -7.41
CA ARG A 171 -16.26 -8.15 -8.59
C ARG A 171 -17.69 -8.64 -8.29
N PHE A 172 -17.80 -9.76 -7.57
CA PHE A 172 -19.11 -10.28 -7.15
C PHE A 172 -19.90 -9.27 -6.29
N LEU A 173 -19.20 -8.40 -5.56
CA LEU A 173 -19.81 -7.35 -4.72
C LEU A 173 -20.02 -6.03 -5.48
N GLY A 174 -19.72 -5.96 -6.79
CA GLY A 174 -19.77 -4.72 -7.56
C GLY A 174 -18.66 -3.71 -7.22
N VAL A 175 -17.61 -4.15 -6.51
CA VAL A 175 -16.47 -3.32 -6.14
C VAL A 175 -15.29 -3.62 -7.06
N ARG A 176 -14.65 -2.59 -7.63
CA ARG A 176 -13.50 -2.79 -8.52
C ARG A 176 -12.19 -2.90 -7.74
N LEU A 177 -11.38 -3.90 -8.02
CA LEU A 177 -9.97 -3.90 -7.66
C LEU A 177 -9.20 -3.18 -8.77
N LEU A 178 -8.63 -2.01 -8.49
CA LEU A 178 -7.95 -1.20 -9.50
C LEU A 178 -6.50 -1.62 -9.70
N ASP A 179 -5.81 -2.00 -8.63
CA ASP A 179 -4.40 -2.38 -8.68
C ASP A 179 -3.99 -3.14 -7.42
N HIS A 180 -2.82 -3.79 -7.52
CA HIS A 180 -2.08 -4.33 -6.38
C HIS A 180 -0.64 -3.79 -6.44
N ILE A 181 -0.26 -3.02 -5.43
CA ILE A 181 1.04 -2.34 -5.34
C ILE A 181 1.96 -3.13 -4.43
N ILE A 182 3.15 -3.45 -4.91
CA ILE A 182 4.19 -4.10 -4.10
C ILE A 182 5.27 -3.09 -3.79
N VAL A 183 5.54 -2.88 -2.50
CA VAL A 183 6.54 -1.94 -2.01
C VAL A 183 7.78 -2.70 -1.56
N GLY A 184 8.94 -2.31 -2.09
CA GLY A 184 10.25 -2.83 -1.68
C GLY A 184 11.21 -1.67 -1.41
N GLY A 185 11.44 -1.33 -0.16
CA GLY A 185 12.25 -0.18 0.22
C GLY A 185 11.68 1.12 -0.34
N ASN A 186 12.43 1.77 -1.22
CA ASN A 186 12.04 3.02 -1.88
C ASN A 186 11.46 2.83 -3.28
N GLN A 187 11.04 1.63 -3.63
CA GLN A 187 10.45 1.29 -4.92
C GLN A 187 9.05 0.73 -4.75
N ALA A 188 8.20 0.98 -5.72
CA ALA A 188 6.86 0.41 -5.80
C ALA A 188 6.57 -0.12 -7.20
N LEU A 189 6.00 -1.31 -7.27
CA LEU A 189 5.58 -1.97 -8.50
C LEU A 189 4.05 -2.04 -8.52
N SER A 190 3.45 -1.73 -9.64
CA SER A 190 2.04 -1.97 -9.95
C SER A 190 1.89 -3.28 -10.72
N MET A 191 1.08 -4.20 -10.20
CA MET A 191 0.80 -5.46 -10.91
C MET A 191 -0.06 -5.22 -12.14
N CYS A 192 -0.93 -4.19 -12.12
CA CYS A 192 -1.74 -3.78 -13.26
C CYS A 192 -0.85 -3.25 -14.40
N GLU A 193 0.06 -2.31 -14.10
CA GLU A 193 0.99 -1.74 -15.09
C GLU A 193 1.90 -2.80 -15.72
N LYS A 194 2.28 -3.81 -14.93
CA LYS A 194 3.10 -4.94 -15.40
C LYS A 194 2.32 -6.01 -16.15
N GLY A 195 0.99 -5.92 -16.18
CA GLY A 195 0.14 -6.92 -16.84
C GLY A 195 0.21 -8.32 -16.20
N LEU A 196 0.51 -8.40 -14.89
CA LEU A 196 0.66 -9.65 -14.16
C LEU A 196 -0.68 -10.31 -13.82
N VAL A 197 -1.71 -9.47 -13.68
CA VAL A 197 -3.10 -9.86 -13.49
C VAL A 197 -3.94 -9.00 -14.41
N ASP A 198 -4.96 -9.58 -15.01
CA ASP A 198 -5.92 -8.82 -15.81
C ASP A 198 -6.96 -8.13 -14.91
N PHE A 199 -6.72 -6.87 -14.65
CA PHE A 199 -7.66 -6.01 -13.90
C PHE A 199 -8.79 -5.45 -14.76
N LYS A 200 -8.69 -5.52 -16.11
CA LYS A 200 -9.68 -4.98 -17.06
C LYS A 200 -10.94 -5.83 -17.18
N GLY A 201 -10.85 -7.11 -16.81
CA GLY A 201 -12.02 -7.97 -16.65
C GLY A 201 -12.93 -7.55 -15.47
N ASN A 202 -12.56 -6.53 -14.73
CA ASN A 202 -13.44 -5.75 -13.88
C ASN A 202 -14.27 -4.85 -14.79
N LEU A 203 -15.58 -5.07 -14.78
CA LEU A 203 -16.58 -4.31 -15.53
C LEU A 203 -16.11 -2.92 -15.91
N ASP A 204 -15.94 -2.68 -17.20
CA ASP A 204 -15.83 -1.32 -17.71
C ASP A 204 -17.03 -0.52 -17.20
N ILE A 205 -16.92 0.81 -17.12
CA ILE A 205 -18.03 1.65 -16.65
C ILE A 205 -19.31 1.33 -17.44
N ASP A 206 -19.14 1.04 -18.73
CA ASP A 206 -20.24 0.66 -19.63
C ASP A 206 -20.84 -0.72 -19.27
N ASP A 207 -20.04 -1.71 -18.91
CA ASP A 207 -20.52 -3.01 -18.41
C ASP A 207 -21.23 -2.89 -17.06
N HIS A 208 -20.79 -1.97 -16.20
CA HIS A 208 -21.43 -1.73 -14.90
C HIS A 208 -22.78 -1.05 -15.06
N LEU A 209 -22.89 -0.10 -15.98
CA LEU A 209 -24.18 0.54 -16.33
C LEU A 209 -25.14 -0.46 -16.97
N ALA A 210 -24.67 -1.33 -17.88
CA ALA A 210 -25.47 -2.38 -18.47
C ALA A 210 -26.02 -3.37 -17.43
N LEU A 211 -25.22 -3.77 -16.44
CA LEU A 211 -25.69 -4.63 -15.34
C LEU A 211 -26.64 -3.91 -14.36
N MET A 212 -26.52 -2.59 -14.24
CA MET A 212 -27.48 -1.81 -13.44
C MET A 212 -28.81 -1.69 -14.19
N ASP A 213 -28.78 -1.50 -15.51
CA ASP A 213 -29.98 -1.47 -16.34
C ASP A 213 -30.69 -2.83 -16.36
N GLU A 214 -29.96 -3.95 -16.52
CA GLU A 214 -30.51 -5.31 -16.39
C GLU A 214 -31.12 -5.55 -15.00
N LYS A 215 -30.48 -5.12 -13.91
CA LYS A 215 -31.07 -5.23 -12.56
C LYS A 215 -32.32 -4.40 -12.39
N GLN A 216 -32.40 -3.21 -12.99
CA GLN A 216 -33.61 -2.40 -12.95
C GLN A 216 -34.76 -3.05 -13.75
N GLU A 217 -34.49 -3.65 -14.91
CA GLU A 217 -35.46 -4.41 -15.67
C GLU A 217 -35.97 -5.64 -14.89
N TRP A 218 -35.08 -6.39 -14.21
CA TRP A 218 -35.46 -7.52 -13.36
C TRP A 218 -36.39 -7.10 -12.20
N VAL A 219 -36.07 -6.02 -11.51
CA VAL A 219 -36.87 -5.50 -10.38
C VAL A 219 -38.23 -5.00 -10.87
N VAL A 220 -38.29 -4.39 -12.05
CA VAL A 220 -39.55 -3.94 -12.67
C VAL A 220 -40.40 -5.13 -13.09
N GLU A 221 -39.80 -6.17 -13.63
CA GLU A 221 -40.48 -7.38 -14.08
C GLU A 221 -41.01 -8.22 -12.91
N GLU A 222 -40.22 -8.36 -11.84
CA GLU A 222 -40.62 -9.03 -10.60
C GLU A 222 -41.78 -8.28 -9.90
N ASN A 223 -41.74 -6.95 -9.87
CA ASN A 223 -42.83 -6.13 -9.35
C ASN A 223 -44.09 -6.21 -10.23
N ARG A 224 -43.96 -6.34 -11.56
CA ARG A 224 -45.10 -6.58 -12.46
C ARG A 224 -45.73 -7.95 -12.23
N MET A 225 -44.92 -9.01 -12.08
CA MET A 225 -45.43 -10.35 -11.76
C MET A 225 -46.13 -10.41 -10.41
N GLN A 226 -45.64 -9.68 -9.39
CA GLN A 226 -46.28 -9.63 -8.09
C GLN A 226 -47.57 -8.80 -8.08
N MET A 227 -47.70 -7.82 -8.96
CA MET A 227 -48.92 -6.99 -9.09
C MET A 227 -49.96 -7.55 -10.07
N GLY A 228 -49.64 -8.65 -10.79
CA GLY A 228 -50.60 -9.33 -11.66
C GLY A 228 -51.01 -8.52 -12.92
N ILE A 229 -50.12 -7.64 -13.40
CA ILE A 229 -50.31 -6.78 -14.56
C ILE A 229 -49.36 -7.21 -15.68
#